data_986603b4fc53a648f0dcf070ee2d51a8
#
_entry.id   986603b4fc53a648f0dcf070ee2d51a8
#
_cell.length_a   1.000
_cell.length_b   1.000
_cell.length_c   1.000
_cell.angle_alpha   90.00
_cell.angle_beta   90.00
_cell.angle_gamma   90.00
#
_symmetry.space_group_name_H-M   'P 1'
#
loop_
_entity.id
_entity.type
_entity.pdbx_description
1 polymer ?
#
loop_
_entity_poly.entity_id
_entity_poly.type
_entity_poly.pdbx_seq_one_letter_code
_entity_poly.pdbx_strand_id
1 'polypeptide(L)'
;MYEALFSVLKRLNPEFTHHLGMLVVRFAGTRLGALLLRSQKALSPAMRVTTLGVSFESPIGLAAGFDKNAVAIRGFHSLGFGHVEVGTVTPLPQPGNEKPRLFRLPADYAFINRMGFNNDGVAAVAARLKKVRDAGGNLPVIGVNIGKNKATPQEKAGDDYVTCAAALAP
;
A
#
# COMPACT_ATOMS: atom_id res chain seq x y z
N MET A 1 -19.10 -1.86 17.26
CA MET A 1 -17.91 -0.96 17.23
C MET A 1 -17.58 -0.45 15.84
N TYR A 2 -17.48 -1.33 14.83
CA TYR A 2 -17.19 -0.92 13.43
C TYR A 2 -18.23 0.07 12.89
N GLU A 3 -19.52 -0.21 12.99
CA GLU A 3 -20.58 0.65 12.46
C GLU A 3 -20.60 2.04 13.08
N ALA A 4 -20.37 2.15 14.40
CA ALA A 4 -20.27 3.44 15.08
C ALA A 4 -19.06 4.25 14.58
N LEU A 5 -17.89 3.61 14.43
CA LEU A 5 -16.72 4.23 13.86
C LEU A 5 -16.97 4.64 12.40
N PHE A 6 -17.54 3.75 11.60
CA PHE A 6 -17.86 4.03 10.20
C PHE A 6 -18.87 5.16 10.03
N SER A 7 -19.85 5.28 10.93
CA SER A 7 -20.84 6.36 10.89
C SER A 7 -20.23 7.76 11.06
N VAL A 8 -19.12 7.84 11.78
CA VAL A 8 -18.32 9.07 11.91
C VAL A 8 -17.41 9.26 10.68
N LEU A 9 -16.65 8.23 10.32
CA LEU A 9 -15.68 8.30 9.22
C LEU A 9 -16.32 8.61 7.87
N LYS A 10 -17.56 8.13 7.62
CA LYS A 10 -18.27 8.40 6.36
C LYS A 10 -18.61 9.87 6.14
N ARG A 11 -18.63 10.69 7.21
CA ARG A 11 -18.89 12.14 7.15
C ARG A 11 -17.64 12.96 6.83
N LEU A 12 -16.45 12.37 6.99
CA LEU A 12 -15.18 13.02 6.73
C LEU A 12 -14.77 12.86 5.26
N ASN A 13 -13.91 13.77 4.79
CA ASN A 13 -13.31 13.65 3.46
C ASN A 13 -12.60 12.30 3.31
N PRO A 14 -12.82 11.53 2.21
CA PRO A 14 -12.24 10.20 2.03
C PRO A 14 -10.71 10.17 2.04
N GLU A 15 -10.04 11.14 1.43
CA GLU A 15 -8.57 11.22 1.45
C GLU A 15 -8.04 11.53 2.85
N PHE A 16 -8.70 12.41 3.59
CA PHE A 16 -8.34 12.68 4.99
C PHE A 16 -8.49 11.42 5.85
N THR A 17 -9.59 10.69 5.68
CA THR A 17 -9.82 9.42 6.40
C THR A 17 -8.74 8.39 6.04
N HIS A 18 -8.33 8.31 4.77
CA HIS A 18 -7.24 7.45 4.35
C HIS A 18 -5.92 7.84 5.02
N HIS A 19 -5.55 9.12 5.04
CA HIS A 19 -4.34 9.59 5.71
C HIS A 19 -4.34 9.26 7.20
N LEU A 20 -5.47 9.45 7.89
CA LEU A 20 -5.61 9.08 9.29
C LEU A 20 -5.41 7.57 9.51
N GLY A 21 -6.04 6.74 8.66
CA GLY A 21 -5.85 5.29 8.68
C GLY A 21 -4.38 4.89 8.47
N MET A 22 -3.70 5.53 7.51
CA MET A 22 -2.28 5.28 7.25
C MET A 22 -1.39 5.64 8.44
N LEU A 23 -1.71 6.70 9.21
CA LEU A 23 -0.98 7.03 10.44
C LEU A 23 -1.13 5.93 11.49
N VAL A 24 -2.35 5.40 11.68
CA VAL A 24 -2.60 4.28 12.60
C VAL A 24 -1.84 3.03 12.16
N VAL A 25 -1.88 2.69 10.88
CA VAL A 25 -1.14 1.53 10.36
C VAL A 25 0.38 1.71 10.49
N ARG A 26 0.90 2.89 10.20
CA ARG A 26 2.33 3.19 10.43
C ARG A 26 2.72 3.03 11.90
N PHE A 27 1.88 3.51 12.83
CA PHE A 27 2.09 3.30 14.25
C PHE A 27 2.09 1.82 14.62
N ALA A 28 1.17 1.00 14.06
CA ALA A 28 1.14 -0.45 14.25
C ALA A 28 2.46 -1.14 13.84
N GLY A 29 3.22 -0.57 12.90
CA GLY A 29 4.53 -1.04 12.48
C GLY A 29 5.68 -0.68 13.44
N THR A 30 5.47 0.13 14.46
CA THR A 30 6.46 0.41 15.51
C THR A 30 6.46 -0.68 16.58
N ARG A 31 7.53 -0.78 17.39
CA ARG A 31 7.58 -1.75 18.50
C ARG A 31 6.41 -1.59 19.46
N LEU A 32 6.07 -0.36 19.83
CA LEU A 32 4.96 -0.07 20.73
C LEU A 32 3.61 -0.34 20.06
N GLY A 33 3.44 0.12 18.83
CA GLY A 33 2.21 -0.12 18.07
C GLY A 33 1.96 -1.61 17.82
N ALA A 34 3.00 -2.37 17.50
CA ALA A 34 2.90 -3.82 17.35
C ALA A 34 2.49 -4.52 18.65
N LEU A 35 2.95 -4.03 19.81
CA LEU A 35 2.53 -4.54 21.12
C LEU A 35 1.04 -4.28 21.39
N LEU A 36 0.54 -3.09 21.04
CA LEU A 36 -0.81 -2.65 21.36
C LEU A 36 -1.87 -3.09 20.33
N LEU A 37 -1.49 -3.14 19.06
CA LEU A 37 -2.41 -3.32 17.93
C LEU A 37 -2.21 -4.65 17.17
N ARG A 38 -1.16 -5.40 17.51
CA ARG A 38 -0.90 -6.69 16.86
C ARG A 38 -2.13 -7.59 16.99
N SER A 39 -2.53 -8.17 15.87
CA SER A 39 -3.49 -9.27 15.91
C SER A 39 -2.94 -10.36 16.83
N GLN A 40 -3.63 -10.63 17.93
CA GLN A 40 -3.19 -11.62 18.93
C GLN A 40 -3.27 -13.06 18.41
N LYS A 41 -3.91 -13.29 17.29
CA LYS A 41 -3.94 -14.59 16.64
C LYS A 41 -2.78 -14.68 15.67
N ALA A 42 -1.78 -15.48 16.06
CA ALA A 42 -0.78 -15.97 15.10
C ALA A 42 -1.54 -16.60 13.91
N LEU A 43 -1.13 -16.25 12.69
CA LEU A 43 -1.68 -16.88 11.51
C LEU A 43 -1.47 -18.39 11.61
N SER A 44 -2.52 -19.18 11.38
CA SER A 44 -2.39 -20.64 11.39
C SER A 44 -1.37 -21.05 10.33
N PRO A 45 -0.42 -21.96 10.65
CA PRO A 45 0.49 -22.52 9.65
C PRO A 45 -0.22 -23.12 8.44
N ALA A 46 -1.47 -23.57 8.60
CA ALA A 46 -2.31 -24.07 7.52
C ALA A 46 -2.71 -22.99 6.49
N MET A 47 -2.56 -21.70 6.82
CA MET A 47 -2.80 -20.60 5.88
C MET A 47 -1.59 -20.31 4.98
N ARG A 48 -0.44 -20.92 5.24
CA ARG A 48 0.76 -20.71 4.41
C ARG A 48 0.54 -21.29 3.02
N VAL A 49 0.87 -20.50 2.02
CA VAL A 49 0.77 -20.86 0.60
C VAL A 49 2.12 -20.66 -0.06
N THR A 50 2.57 -21.64 -0.85
CA THR A 50 3.77 -21.49 -1.68
C THR A 50 3.34 -21.56 -3.14
N THR A 51 3.64 -20.52 -3.88
CA THR A 51 3.36 -20.43 -5.32
C THR A 51 4.45 -19.61 -6.01
N LEU A 52 4.75 -19.93 -7.28
CA LEU A 52 5.80 -19.27 -8.06
C LEU A 52 7.18 -19.23 -7.34
N GLY A 53 7.49 -20.22 -6.54
CA GLY A 53 8.75 -20.26 -5.74
C GLY A 53 8.78 -19.34 -4.53
N VAL A 54 7.69 -18.64 -4.22
CA VAL A 54 7.57 -17.72 -3.08
C VAL A 54 6.61 -18.27 -2.05
N SER A 55 7.00 -18.23 -0.77
CA SER A 55 6.17 -18.64 0.37
C SER A 55 5.51 -17.42 1.00
N PHE A 56 4.19 -17.46 1.11
CA PHE A 56 3.34 -16.46 1.75
C PHE A 56 2.84 -16.99 3.09
N GLU A 57 2.96 -16.22 4.15
CA GLU A 57 2.44 -16.61 5.48
C GLU A 57 0.92 -16.68 5.51
N SER A 58 0.25 -15.94 4.63
CA SER A 58 -1.20 -15.93 4.45
C SER A 58 -1.53 -15.65 2.98
N PRO A 59 -2.62 -16.24 2.43
CA PRO A 59 -3.13 -15.88 1.11
C PRO A 59 -3.78 -14.51 1.06
N ILE A 60 -4.02 -13.88 2.23
CA ILE A 60 -4.62 -12.56 2.32
C ILE A 60 -3.52 -11.51 2.27
N GLY A 61 -3.58 -10.63 1.28
CA GLY A 61 -2.64 -9.54 1.11
C GLY A 61 -3.31 -8.20 0.87
N LEU A 62 -2.53 -7.14 0.98
CA LEU A 62 -2.96 -5.80 0.63
C LEU A 62 -2.69 -5.57 -0.86
N ALA A 63 -3.71 -5.19 -1.60
CA ALA A 63 -3.58 -4.80 -3.01
C ALA A 63 -2.98 -3.39 -3.15
N ALA A 64 -2.36 -3.13 -4.30
CA ALA A 64 -1.88 -1.81 -4.68
C ALA A 64 -2.99 -0.75 -4.63
N GLY A 65 -2.58 0.51 -4.40
CA GLY A 65 -3.48 1.65 -4.32
C GLY A 65 -3.76 2.13 -2.90
N PHE A 66 -3.52 1.31 -1.87
CA PHE A 66 -3.68 1.73 -0.48
C PHE A 66 -2.38 2.32 0.09
N ASP A 67 -1.28 1.59 0.12
CA ASP A 67 0.06 2.12 0.43
C ASP A 67 0.83 2.43 -0.86
N LYS A 68 0.56 3.59 -1.46
CA LYS A 68 1.16 3.97 -2.73
C LYS A 68 2.67 4.21 -2.67
N ASN A 69 3.19 4.50 -1.47
CA ASN A 69 4.54 5.02 -1.30
C ASN A 69 5.41 4.16 -0.37
N ALA A 70 5.01 2.93 -0.07
CA ALA A 70 5.73 2.00 0.81
C ALA A 70 6.03 2.59 2.22
N VAL A 71 5.04 3.26 2.83
CA VAL A 71 5.22 3.95 4.11
C VAL A 71 4.75 3.15 5.32
N ALA A 72 4.02 2.03 5.12
CA ALA A 72 3.37 1.31 6.21
C ALA A 72 3.51 -0.22 6.15
N ILE A 73 4.47 -0.75 5.40
CA ILE A 73 4.66 -2.20 5.16
C ILE A 73 4.66 -3.01 6.46
N ARG A 74 5.46 -2.61 7.45
CA ARG A 74 5.54 -3.28 8.76
C ARG A 74 4.22 -3.22 9.52
N GLY A 75 3.48 -2.14 9.36
CA GLY A 75 2.17 -1.98 9.98
C GLY A 75 1.16 -2.97 9.42
N PHE A 76 1.08 -3.11 8.10
CA PHE A 76 0.20 -4.10 7.47
C PHE A 76 0.60 -5.53 7.86
N HIS A 77 1.89 -5.82 7.91
CA HIS A 77 2.35 -7.13 8.41
C HIS A 77 1.91 -7.38 9.85
N SER A 78 2.04 -6.39 10.75
CA SER A 78 1.57 -6.49 12.14
C SER A 78 0.06 -6.71 12.26
N LEU A 79 -0.72 -6.27 11.26
CA LEU A 79 -2.16 -6.51 11.18
C LEU A 79 -2.53 -7.88 10.58
N GLY A 80 -1.55 -8.67 10.13
CA GLY A 80 -1.73 -10.04 9.66
C GLY A 80 -1.80 -10.22 8.15
N PHE A 81 -1.43 -9.21 7.36
CA PHE A 81 -1.29 -9.39 5.90
C PHE A 81 -0.05 -10.22 5.58
N GLY A 82 -0.21 -11.29 4.81
CA GLY A 82 0.87 -12.17 4.39
C GLY A 82 1.71 -11.60 3.24
N HIS A 83 1.17 -10.67 2.48
CA HIS A 83 1.86 -9.90 1.47
C HIS A 83 1.29 -8.49 1.35
N VAL A 84 2.09 -7.57 0.84
CA VAL A 84 1.72 -6.17 0.65
C VAL A 84 2.19 -5.72 -0.72
N GLU A 85 1.26 -5.32 -1.58
CA GLU A 85 1.57 -4.69 -2.85
C GLU A 85 1.46 -3.17 -2.69
N VAL A 86 2.60 -2.48 -2.89
CA VAL A 86 2.68 -1.02 -2.84
C VAL A 86 2.53 -0.43 -4.23
N GLY A 87 2.20 0.84 -4.32
CA GLY A 87 2.06 1.54 -5.61
C GLY A 87 0.61 1.89 -5.95
N THR A 88 0.31 2.28 -7.17
CA THR A 88 1.16 2.29 -8.37
C THR A 88 2.26 3.34 -8.24
N VAL A 89 3.49 2.97 -8.59
CA VAL A 89 4.68 3.83 -8.60
C VAL A 89 5.03 4.18 -10.05
N THR A 90 5.37 5.43 -10.29
CA THR A 90 5.81 5.92 -11.61
C THR A 90 7.27 6.39 -11.54
N PRO A 91 8.02 6.48 -12.66
CA PRO A 91 9.41 6.95 -12.64
C PRO A 91 9.59 8.27 -11.89
N LEU A 92 8.80 9.27 -12.25
CA LEU A 92 8.79 10.57 -11.60
C LEU A 92 7.60 10.69 -10.64
N PRO A 93 7.72 11.48 -9.56
CA PRO A 93 6.58 11.77 -8.70
C PRO A 93 5.48 12.49 -9.47
N GLN A 94 4.22 12.19 -9.12
CA GLN A 94 3.10 12.92 -9.69
C GLN A 94 1.97 13.10 -8.68
N PRO A 95 1.25 14.25 -8.72
CA PRO A 95 0.21 14.58 -7.76
C PRO A 95 -1.08 13.78 -7.96
N GLY A 96 -1.24 13.16 -9.12
CA GLY A 96 -2.50 12.57 -9.56
C GLY A 96 -3.49 13.60 -10.10
N ASN A 97 -4.76 13.22 -10.13
CA ASN A 97 -5.82 14.10 -10.62
C ASN A 97 -6.20 15.17 -9.58
N GLU A 98 -6.85 16.25 -10.05
CA GLU A 98 -7.39 17.31 -9.19
C GLU A 98 -8.43 16.77 -8.21
N LYS A 99 -8.50 17.38 -7.04
CA LYS A 99 -9.49 17.09 -6.00
C LYS A 99 -10.79 17.89 -6.24
N PRO A 100 -11.96 17.32 -5.88
CA PRO A 100 -12.20 16.02 -5.26
C PRO A 100 -12.07 14.87 -6.28
N ARG A 101 -11.52 13.74 -5.83
CA ARG A 101 -11.19 12.57 -6.67
C ARG A 101 -11.54 11.22 -6.06
N LEU A 102 -12.17 11.25 -4.88
CA LEU A 102 -12.72 10.11 -4.17
C LEU A 102 -14.15 10.43 -3.73
N PHE A 103 -15.10 9.57 -4.05
CA PHE A 103 -16.52 9.80 -3.74
C PHE A 103 -17.12 8.51 -3.17
N ARG A 104 -17.78 8.63 -2.01
CA ARG A 104 -18.57 7.53 -1.45
C ARG A 104 -19.97 7.58 -2.00
N LEU A 105 -20.49 6.43 -2.34
CA LEU A 105 -21.89 6.21 -2.74
C LEU A 105 -22.55 5.31 -1.71
N PRO A 106 -22.97 5.85 -0.55
CA PRO A 106 -23.46 5.03 0.57
C PRO A 106 -24.69 4.21 0.23
N ALA A 107 -25.59 4.72 -0.62
CA ALA A 107 -26.80 4.01 -1.04
C ALA A 107 -26.48 2.74 -1.85
N ASP A 108 -25.39 2.77 -2.61
CA ASP A 108 -24.98 1.67 -3.50
C ASP A 108 -23.87 0.82 -2.89
N TYR A 109 -23.47 1.10 -1.64
CA TYR A 109 -22.27 0.50 -1.01
C TYR A 109 -21.02 0.57 -1.90
N ALA A 110 -20.88 1.66 -2.67
CA ALA A 110 -19.88 1.81 -3.70
C ALA A 110 -18.96 3.01 -3.45
N PHE A 111 -17.90 3.05 -4.23
CA PHE A 111 -16.86 4.07 -4.12
C PHE A 111 -16.31 4.42 -5.51
N ILE A 112 -16.33 5.70 -5.87
CA ILE A 112 -15.71 6.19 -7.10
C ILE A 112 -14.30 6.68 -6.77
N ASN A 113 -13.33 6.17 -7.50
CA ASN A 113 -11.91 6.54 -7.39
C ASN A 113 -11.37 7.00 -8.74
N ARG A 114 -10.85 8.23 -8.77
CA ARG A 114 -10.11 8.79 -9.90
C ARG A 114 -8.82 9.46 -9.43
N MET A 115 -8.05 8.80 -8.55
CA MET A 115 -6.84 9.35 -7.92
C MET A 115 -5.74 9.72 -8.92
N GLY A 116 -5.60 8.98 -10.03
CA GLY A 116 -4.62 9.28 -11.09
C GLY A 116 -3.18 8.95 -10.70
N PHE A 117 -2.96 7.86 -9.99
CA PHE A 117 -1.64 7.33 -9.61
C PHE A 117 -0.74 8.34 -8.90
N ASN A 118 -1.30 9.10 -7.95
CA ASN A 118 -0.51 9.99 -7.11
C ASN A 118 0.52 9.20 -6.29
N ASN A 119 1.79 9.53 -6.45
CA ASN A 119 2.90 8.85 -5.78
C ASN A 119 4.17 9.73 -5.75
N ASP A 120 5.14 9.34 -4.92
CA ASP A 120 6.39 10.08 -4.69
C ASP A 120 7.51 9.74 -5.69
N GLY A 121 7.23 8.93 -6.70
CA GLY A 121 8.19 8.48 -7.70
C GLY A 121 9.05 7.30 -7.22
N VAL A 122 9.62 6.57 -8.20
CA VAL A 122 10.33 5.32 -7.96
C VAL A 122 11.56 5.49 -7.06
N ALA A 123 12.29 6.57 -7.19
CA ALA A 123 13.51 6.82 -6.38
C ALA A 123 13.17 6.88 -4.87
N ALA A 124 12.12 7.61 -4.50
CA ALA A 124 11.69 7.72 -3.11
C ALA A 124 11.14 6.40 -2.55
N VAL A 125 10.37 5.66 -3.37
CA VAL A 125 9.82 4.36 -2.98
C VAL A 125 10.93 3.32 -2.83
N ALA A 126 11.87 3.23 -3.77
CA ALA A 126 13.02 2.33 -3.71
C ALA A 126 13.88 2.58 -2.46
N ALA A 127 14.14 3.84 -2.12
CA ALA A 127 14.88 4.20 -0.90
C ALA A 127 14.14 3.74 0.38
N ARG A 128 12.80 3.86 0.42
CA ARG A 128 11.99 3.37 1.56
C ARG A 128 12.00 1.85 1.65
N LEU A 129 11.86 1.15 0.52
CA LEU A 129 11.93 -0.30 0.46
C LEU A 129 13.29 -0.82 0.92
N LYS A 130 14.38 -0.19 0.45
CA LYS A 130 15.73 -0.50 0.91
C LYS A 130 15.85 -0.33 2.43
N LYS A 131 15.40 0.80 2.98
CA LYS A 131 15.42 1.05 4.43
C LYS A 131 14.63 0.01 5.22
N VAL A 132 13.48 -0.44 4.71
CA VAL A 132 12.67 -1.48 5.35
C VAL A 132 13.40 -2.82 5.35
N ARG A 133 14.04 -3.19 4.25
CA ARG A 133 14.85 -4.42 4.12
C ARG A 133 16.10 -4.39 5.00
N ASP A 134 16.86 -3.30 4.95
CA ASP A 134 18.10 -3.13 5.74
C ASP A 134 17.85 -3.19 7.26
N ALA A 135 16.70 -2.70 7.71
CA ALA A 135 16.30 -2.79 9.12
C ALA A 135 16.00 -4.23 9.58
N GLY A 136 15.95 -5.19 8.68
CA GLY A 136 15.77 -6.61 8.97
C GLY A 136 14.45 -6.93 9.68
N GLY A 137 14.39 -8.13 10.27
CA GLY A 137 13.21 -8.64 10.95
C GLY A 137 12.23 -9.34 10.00
N ASN A 138 11.13 -9.85 10.56
CA ASN A 138 10.10 -10.50 9.75
C ASN A 138 9.33 -9.49 8.92
N LEU A 139 9.29 -9.71 7.61
CA LEU A 139 8.61 -8.87 6.63
C LEU A 139 7.64 -9.72 5.82
N PRO A 140 6.51 -9.16 5.37
CA PRO A 140 5.64 -9.82 4.42
C PRO A 140 6.35 -9.91 3.06
N VAL A 141 5.85 -10.74 2.17
CA VAL A 141 6.23 -10.64 0.76
C VAL A 141 5.80 -9.26 0.23
N ILE A 142 6.72 -8.56 -0.43
CA ILE A 142 6.49 -7.21 -0.92
C ILE A 142 6.41 -7.25 -2.45
N GLY A 143 5.25 -6.85 -2.98
CA GLY A 143 5.05 -6.57 -4.40
C GLY A 143 5.10 -5.06 -4.65
N VAL A 144 5.50 -4.67 -5.86
CA VAL A 144 5.42 -3.28 -6.30
C VAL A 144 4.67 -3.18 -7.61
N ASN A 145 3.55 -2.48 -7.59
CA ASN A 145 2.81 -2.12 -8.79
C ASN A 145 3.48 -0.92 -9.46
N ILE A 146 3.80 -1.02 -10.72
CA ILE A 146 4.48 0.02 -11.50
C ILE A 146 3.62 0.50 -12.67
N GLY A 147 3.77 1.76 -13.03
CA GLY A 147 3.04 2.36 -14.13
C GLY A 147 3.79 3.50 -14.80
N LYS A 148 3.34 3.90 -15.97
CA LYS A 148 3.90 5.08 -16.65
C LYS A 148 3.42 6.38 -16.01
N ASN A 149 4.21 7.44 -16.10
CA ASN A 149 3.78 8.79 -15.77
C ASN A 149 2.65 9.27 -16.70
N LYS A 150 1.78 10.14 -16.17
CA LYS A 150 0.71 10.74 -16.96
C LYS A 150 1.24 11.54 -18.16
N ALA A 151 2.37 12.23 -17.96
CA ALA A 151 3.01 13.05 -19.00
C ALA A 151 3.76 12.22 -20.05
N THR A 152 4.08 10.96 -19.79
CA THR A 152 4.80 10.12 -20.75
C THR A 152 3.88 9.72 -21.90
N PRO A 153 4.27 9.99 -23.16
CA PRO A 153 3.54 9.53 -24.33
C PRO A 153 3.38 8.00 -24.36
N GLN A 154 2.34 7.50 -25.01
CA GLN A 154 2.02 6.06 -25.00
C GLN A 154 3.11 5.22 -25.66
N GLU A 155 3.74 5.72 -26.70
CA GLU A 155 4.86 5.08 -27.42
C GLU A 155 6.12 4.93 -26.58
N LYS A 156 6.27 5.72 -25.50
CA LYS A 156 7.37 5.68 -24.54
C LYS A 156 7.02 4.99 -23.23
N ALA A 157 5.85 4.38 -23.14
CA ALA A 157 5.39 3.72 -21.92
C ALA A 157 6.37 2.63 -21.45
N GLY A 158 6.98 1.89 -22.39
CA GLY A 158 7.97 0.84 -22.11
C GLY A 158 9.18 1.36 -21.31
N ASP A 159 9.67 2.56 -21.64
CA ASP A 159 10.83 3.15 -20.97
C ASP A 159 10.54 3.43 -19.49
N ASP A 160 9.32 3.88 -19.16
CA ASP A 160 8.89 4.12 -17.80
C ASP A 160 8.82 2.82 -16.99
N TYR A 161 8.31 1.73 -17.57
CA TYR A 161 8.29 0.42 -16.91
C TYR A 161 9.69 -0.12 -16.67
N VAL A 162 10.58 -0.02 -17.67
CA VAL A 162 11.98 -0.43 -17.52
C VAL A 162 12.68 0.38 -16.44
N THR A 163 12.47 1.70 -16.41
CA THR A 163 13.04 2.58 -15.39
C THR A 163 12.58 2.18 -13.98
N CYS A 164 11.28 1.94 -13.80
CA CYS A 164 10.76 1.49 -12.52
C CYS A 164 11.31 0.12 -12.12
N ALA A 165 11.31 -0.84 -13.04
CA ALA A 165 11.79 -2.20 -12.76
C ALA A 165 13.27 -2.20 -12.38
N ALA A 166 14.12 -1.46 -13.11
CA ALA A 166 15.55 -1.35 -12.81
C ALA A 166 15.83 -0.72 -11.43
N ALA A 167 15.06 0.32 -11.06
CA ALA A 167 15.22 0.99 -9.77
C ALA A 167 14.72 0.18 -8.57
N LEU A 168 13.82 -0.78 -8.80
CA LEU A 168 13.20 -1.61 -7.77
C LEU A 168 13.79 -3.02 -7.68
N ALA A 169 14.59 -3.42 -8.66
CA ALA A 169 15.33 -4.68 -8.62
C ALA A 169 16.22 -4.73 -7.37
N PRO A 170 16.36 -5.92 -6.73
CA PRO A 170 17.17 -6.11 -5.53
C PRO A 170 18.67 -5.91 -5.79
#